data_e999934d5c39e43cf63b9bdebd96135d
#
_entry.id   e999934d5c39e43cf63b9bdebd96135d
#
_cell.length_a   1.000
_cell.length_b   1.000
_cell.length_c   1.000
_cell.angle_alpha   90.00
_cell.angle_beta   90.00
_cell.angle_gamma   90.00
#
_symmetry.space_group_name_H-M   'P 1'
#
loop_
_entity.id
_entity.type
_entity.pdbx_description
1 polymer ?
#
loop_
_entity_poly.entity_id
_entity_poly.type
_entity_poly.pdbx_seq_one_letter_code
_entity_poly.pdbx_strand_id
1 'polypeptide(L)'
;MMNEMEIKKLMCEIGKRVYDRNMAAANDGNFSVKISDNEFLCTPTGVSKGFMTPEYICKVDAKGNVIEANGNFRPSSEIKMHIRVYEKRPDVNAVVHAHPSFATSFAIAGIPLTAPIMPEAVISLGCVPIADYGTPSTMEIPDNIEMFLPCHDAVLLENHGALSWGQDLLTAYHKMESLEFYAELLYKAKMLGGAKGFNKENIERLYGIRKQMNIPGKHPADVCIKCGKLNCHNCNGRIAAENYNK
;
A
#
# COMPACT_ATOMS: atom_id res chain seq x y z
N MET A 1 -16.77 -15.25 -8.86
CA MET A 1 -16.38 -13.82 -8.81
C MET A 1 -17.48 -13.07 -8.06
N MET A 2 -17.10 -12.15 -7.18
CA MET A 2 -18.05 -11.25 -6.49
C MET A 2 -18.72 -10.35 -7.52
N ASN A 3 -20.02 -10.10 -7.36
CA ASN A 3 -20.71 -9.11 -8.17
C ASN A 3 -20.40 -7.68 -7.66
N GLU A 4 -20.77 -6.67 -8.45
CA GLU A 4 -20.45 -5.27 -8.13
C GLU A 4 -20.99 -4.81 -6.77
N MET A 5 -22.21 -5.22 -6.42
CA MET A 5 -22.82 -4.86 -5.13
C MET A 5 -22.08 -5.52 -3.95
N GLU A 6 -21.62 -6.76 -4.11
CA GLU A 6 -20.79 -7.44 -3.10
C GLU A 6 -19.46 -6.73 -2.91
N ILE A 7 -18.83 -6.27 -4.00
CA ILE A 7 -17.59 -5.48 -3.93
C ILE A 7 -17.85 -4.15 -3.21
N LYS A 8 -18.91 -3.42 -3.55
CA LYS A 8 -19.29 -2.16 -2.88
C LYS A 8 -19.50 -2.36 -1.37
N LYS A 9 -20.16 -3.46 -0.96
CA LYS A 9 -20.31 -3.81 0.46
C LYS A 9 -18.98 -4.10 1.14
N LEU A 10 -18.10 -4.87 0.49
CA LEU A 10 -16.77 -5.14 1.01
C LEU A 10 -15.93 -3.86 1.14
N MET A 11 -16.02 -2.93 0.18
CA MET A 11 -15.36 -1.62 0.28
C MET A 11 -15.82 -0.84 1.52
N CYS A 12 -17.11 -0.88 1.85
CA CYS A 12 -17.67 -0.25 3.05
C CYS A 12 -17.17 -0.95 4.32
N GLU A 13 -17.12 -2.28 4.34
CA GLU A 13 -16.60 -3.05 5.48
C GLU A 13 -15.12 -2.73 5.72
N ILE A 14 -14.29 -2.74 4.68
CA ILE A 14 -12.88 -2.36 4.77
C ILE A 14 -12.73 -0.90 5.22
N GLY A 15 -13.56 0.00 4.69
CA GLY A 15 -13.59 1.39 5.13
C GLY A 15 -13.83 1.53 6.63
N LYS A 16 -14.80 0.77 7.14
CA LYS A 16 -15.08 0.74 8.60
C LYS A 16 -13.88 0.21 9.38
N ARG A 17 -13.23 -0.87 8.94
CA ARG A 17 -12.04 -1.42 9.59
C ARG A 17 -10.88 -0.41 9.62
N VAL A 18 -10.63 0.28 8.51
CA VAL A 18 -9.59 1.34 8.41
C VAL A 18 -9.88 2.47 9.38
N TYR A 19 -11.15 2.90 9.48
CA TYR A 19 -11.59 3.94 10.43
C TYR A 19 -11.46 3.47 11.89
N ASP A 20 -11.99 2.30 12.23
CA ASP A 20 -11.99 1.75 13.59
C ASP A 20 -10.55 1.49 14.11
N ARG A 21 -9.59 1.25 13.21
CA ARG A 21 -8.18 1.05 13.53
C ARG A 21 -7.33 2.32 13.49
N ASN A 22 -7.95 3.50 13.41
CA ASN A 22 -7.27 4.78 13.34
C ASN A 22 -6.28 4.91 12.15
N MET A 23 -6.58 4.25 11.03
CA MET A 23 -5.77 4.35 9.81
C MET A 23 -6.25 5.47 8.88
N ALA A 24 -7.38 6.11 9.19
CA ALA A 24 -7.89 7.29 8.49
C ALA A 24 -8.61 8.21 9.48
N ALA A 25 -8.25 9.47 9.48
CA ALA A 25 -8.93 10.52 10.23
C ALA A 25 -10.02 11.17 9.36
N ALA A 26 -11.08 11.66 9.98
CA ALA A 26 -12.15 12.39 9.30
C ALA A 26 -12.63 11.69 8.01
N ASN A 27 -12.31 12.24 6.84
CA ASN A 27 -12.66 11.73 5.52
C ASN A 27 -11.44 11.29 4.69
N ASP A 28 -10.28 11.18 5.31
CA ASP A 28 -9.02 10.79 4.67
C ASP A 28 -9.04 9.35 4.13
N GLY A 29 -8.04 9.06 3.26
CA GLY A 29 -7.89 7.76 2.63
C GLY A 29 -8.89 7.50 1.51
N ASN A 30 -8.57 6.54 0.67
CA ASN A 30 -9.43 6.12 -0.45
C ASN A 30 -9.05 4.72 -0.94
N PHE A 31 -10.04 4.02 -1.49
CA PHE A 31 -9.88 2.66 -2.01
C PHE A 31 -10.45 2.59 -3.41
N SER A 32 -9.89 1.70 -4.23
CA SER A 32 -10.47 1.36 -5.51
C SER A 32 -10.35 -0.14 -5.80
N VAL A 33 -11.27 -0.62 -6.64
CA VAL A 33 -11.28 -2.01 -7.13
C VAL A 33 -11.53 -2.00 -8.63
N LYS A 34 -10.65 -2.68 -9.37
CA LYS A 34 -10.82 -2.92 -10.80
C LYS A 34 -11.89 -3.97 -11.01
N ILE A 35 -12.95 -3.65 -11.74
CA ILE A 35 -14.07 -4.57 -12.07
C ILE A 35 -14.06 -5.03 -13.51
N SER A 36 -13.40 -4.29 -14.40
CA SER A 36 -13.09 -4.67 -15.77
C SER A 36 -11.80 -3.96 -16.21
N ASP A 37 -11.37 -4.17 -17.46
CA ASP A 37 -10.16 -3.50 -17.97
C ASP A 37 -10.28 -1.98 -18.00
N ASN A 38 -11.49 -1.44 -18.10
CA ASN A 38 -11.76 -0.02 -18.22
C ASN A 38 -12.66 0.56 -17.14
N GLU A 39 -13.04 -0.21 -16.11
CA GLU A 39 -13.96 0.25 -15.08
C GLU A 39 -13.42 -0.05 -13.67
N PHE A 40 -13.50 0.95 -12.82
CA PHE A 40 -13.03 0.90 -11.44
C PHE A 40 -14.08 1.45 -10.49
N LEU A 41 -14.37 0.71 -9.43
CA LEU A 41 -15.09 1.25 -8.27
C LEU A 41 -14.12 2.03 -7.41
N CYS A 42 -14.53 3.18 -6.88
CA CYS A 42 -13.72 3.99 -5.98
C CYS A 42 -14.57 4.67 -4.91
N THR A 43 -13.96 4.91 -3.76
CA THR A 43 -14.58 5.63 -2.66
C THR A 43 -14.80 7.08 -3.02
N PRO A 44 -15.87 7.72 -2.50
CA PRO A 44 -16.15 9.12 -2.75
C PRO A 44 -15.20 10.04 -1.97
N THR A 45 -14.97 11.26 -2.49
CA THR A 45 -14.34 12.33 -1.74
C THR A 45 -15.28 12.88 -0.67
N GLY A 46 -14.72 13.43 0.42
CA GLY A 46 -15.47 14.13 1.46
C GLY A 46 -16.30 13.23 2.38
N VAL A 47 -16.19 11.91 2.27
CA VAL A 47 -16.94 10.96 3.09
C VAL A 47 -15.99 10.18 3.99
N SER A 48 -16.28 10.12 5.28
CA SER A 48 -15.56 9.28 6.24
C SER A 48 -15.68 7.81 5.86
N LYS A 49 -14.55 7.10 5.89
CA LYS A 49 -14.51 5.67 5.53
C LYS A 49 -15.31 4.80 6.48
N GLY A 50 -15.52 5.25 7.73
CA GLY A 50 -16.33 4.56 8.71
C GLY A 50 -17.84 4.67 8.50
N PHE A 51 -18.31 5.57 7.64
CA PHE A 51 -19.73 5.89 7.44
C PHE A 51 -20.20 5.70 6.00
N MET A 52 -19.39 5.04 5.16
CA MET A 52 -19.79 4.76 3.78
C MET A 52 -20.92 3.73 3.70
N THR A 53 -21.77 3.91 2.69
CA THR A 53 -22.72 2.91 2.23
C THR A 53 -22.43 2.56 0.76
N PRO A 54 -22.88 1.40 0.27
CA PRO A 54 -22.63 0.98 -1.11
C PRO A 54 -23.07 2.01 -2.17
N GLU A 55 -24.11 2.79 -1.88
CA GLU A 55 -24.64 3.83 -2.77
C GLU A 55 -23.68 5.01 -2.95
N TYR A 56 -22.71 5.20 -2.04
CA TYR A 56 -21.73 6.29 -2.11
C TYR A 56 -20.56 5.95 -3.05
N ILE A 57 -20.34 4.64 -3.32
CA ILE A 57 -19.23 4.18 -4.16
C ILE A 57 -19.45 4.62 -5.60
N CYS A 58 -18.46 5.33 -6.14
CA CYS A 58 -18.48 5.82 -7.51
C CYS A 58 -17.83 4.79 -8.46
N LYS A 59 -18.21 4.86 -9.75
CA LYS A 59 -17.56 4.12 -10.83
C LYS A 59 -16.87 5.10 -11.78
N VAL A 60 -15.64 4.80 -12.15
CA VAL A 60 -14.84 5.62 -13.08
C VAL A 60 -14.23 4.77 -14.19
N ASP A 61 -13.89 5.42 -15.29
CA ASP A 61 -13.13 4.81 -16.39
C ASP A 61 -11.60 4.80 -16.11
N ALA A 62 -10.82 4.24 -17.02
CA ALA A 62 -9.36 4.18 -16.93
C ALA A 62 -8.67 5.55 -17.01
N LYS A 63 -9.39 6.63 -17.28
CA LYS A 63 -8.89 8.02 -17.23
C LYS A 63 -9.34 8.75 -15.97
N GLY A 64 -10.13 8.10 -15.11
CA GLY A 64 -10.70 8.69 -13.91
C GLY A 64 -11.97 9.50 -14.17
N ASN A 65 -12.55 9.45 -15.38
CA ASN A 65 -13.84 10.09 -15.65
C ASN A 65 -14.98 9.31 -15.00
N VAL A 66 -15.96 10.02 -14.49
CA VAL A 66 -17.13 9.42 -13.83
C VAL A 66 -18.00 8.68 -14.84
N ILE A 67 -18.21 7.38 -14.62
CA ILE A 67 -19.21 6.57 -15.33
C ILE A 67 -20.51 6.58 -14.54
N GLU A 68 -20.43 6.38 -13.20
CA GLU A 68 -21.59 6.32 -12.32
C GLU A 68 -21.26 6.96 -10.97
N ALA A 69 -22.15 7.84 -10.50
CA ALA A 69 -22.11 8.39 -9.15
C ALA A 69 -23.53 8.77 -8.72
N ASN A 70 -23.89 8.46 -7.48
CA ASN A 70 -25.21 8.78 -6.95
C ASN A 70 -25.25 10.21 -6.38
N GLY A 71 -26.29 10.95 -6.67
CA GLY A 71 -26.51 12.29 -6.11
C GLY A 71 -25.31 13.22 -6.32
N ASN A 72 -24.83 13.79 -5.23
CA ASN A 72 -23.71 14.74 -5.25
C ASN A 72 -22.34 14.09 -4.98
N PHE A 73 -22.25 12.78 -4.83
CA PHE A 73 -20.96 12.11 -4.60
C PHE A 73 -20.05 12.26 -5.83
N ARG A 74 -18.78 12.37 -5.56
CA ARG A 74 -17.74 12.45 -6.59
C ARG A 74 -16.61 11.49 -6.20
N PRO A 75 -15.94 10.85 -7.15
CA PRO A 75 -14.79 10.01 -6.86
C PRO A 75 -13.69 10.80 -6.15
N SER A 76 -12.89 10.10 -5.36
CA SER A 76 -11.68 10.69 -4.79
C SER A 76 -10.81 11.31 -5.87
N SER A 77 -10.30 12.52 -5.64
CA SER A 77 -9.37 13.20 -6.56
C SER A 77 -8.03 12.48 -6.69
N GLU A 78 -7.70 11.59 -5.75
CA GLU A 78 -6.48 10.78 -5.74
C GLU A 78 -6.61 9.48 -6.56
N ILE A 79 -7.73 9.25 -7.23
CA ILE A 79 -7.92 8.09 -8.12
C ILE A 79 -6.81 7.97 -9.18
N LYS A 80 -6.15 9.06 -9.54
CA LYS A 80 -5.03 9.10 -10.50
C LYS A 80 -3.87 8.22 -10.08
N MET A 81 -3.52 8.19 -8.79
CA MET A 81 -2.44 7.31 -8.32
C MET A 81 -2.84 5.83 -8.36
N HIS A 82 -4.13 5.51 -8.12
CA HIS A 82 -4.64 4.15 -8.24
C HIS A 82 -4.61 3.69 -9.71
N ILE A 83 -5.04 4.54 -10.64
CA ILE A 83 -4.99 4.25 -12.07
C ILE A 83 -3.55 3.98 -12.52
N ARG A 84 -2.56 4.77 -12.08
CA ARG A 84 -1.14 4.50 -12.36
C ARG A 84 -0.71 3.11 -11.88
N VAL A 85 -1.17 2.67 -10.72
CA VAL A 85 -0.89 1.31 -10.23
C VAL A 85 -1.48 0.28 -11.20
N TYR A 86 -2.75 0.41 -11.58
CA TYR A 86 -3.40 -0.55 -12.50
C TYR A 86 -2.74 -0.58 -13.89
N GLU A 87 -2.32 0.57 -14.41
CA GLU A 87 -1.62 0.68 -15.70
C GLU A 87 -0.29 -0.08 -15.71
N LYS A 88 0.47 0.00 -14.61
CA LYS A 88 1.80 -0.59 -14.52
C LYS A 88 1.82 -2.00 -13.92
N ARG A 89 0.73 -2.41 -13.28
CA ARG A 89 0.58 -3.67 -12.55
C ARG A 89 -0.70 -4.40 -12.98
N PRO A 90 -0.68 -5.12 -14.11
CA PRO A 90 -1.85 -5.87 -14.59
C PRO A 90 -2.28 -7.01 -13.67
N ASP A 91 -1.42 -7.42 -12.74
CA ASP A 91 -1.69 -8.40 -11.69
C ASP A 91 -2.47 -7.82 -10.48
N VAL A 92 -2.70 -6.50 -10.45
CA VAL A 92 -3.38 -5.80 -9.36
C VAL A 92 -4.83 -5.49 -9.72
N ASN A 93 -5.76 -5.81 -8.81
CA ASN A 93 -7.17 -5.49 -8.95
C ASN A 93 -7.72 -4.61 -7.81
N ALA A 94 -6.90 -4.27 -6.81
CA ALA A 94 -7.31 -3.34 -5.75
C ALA A 94 -6.15 -2.51 -5.22
N VAL A 95 -6.46 -1.27 -4.84
CA VAL A 95 -5.53 -0.31 -4.24
C VAL A 95 -6.18 0.30 -3.01
N VAL A 96 -5.41 0.41 -1.93
CA VAL A 96 -5.80 1.02 -0.65
C VAL A 96 -4.81 2.12 -0.29
N HIS A 97 -5.32 3.33 -0.12
CA HIS A 97 -4.60 4.46 0.43
C HIS A 97 -5.20 4.85 1.77
N ALA A 98 -4.34 5.04 2.77
CA ALA A 98 -4.72 5.44 4.12
C ALA A 98 -3.59 6.25 4.76
N HIS A 99 -3.89 6.86 5.92
CA HIS A 99 -2.92 7.60 6.74
C HIS A 99 -2.73 6.89 8.10
N PRO A 100 -2.29 5.62 8.12
CA PRO A 100 -2.08 4.90 9.37
C PRO A 100 -1.01 5.60 10.21
N SER A 101 -1.25 5.77 11.50
CA SER A 101 -0.56 6.77 12.32
C SER A 101 0.95 6.50 12.47
N PHE A 102 1.36 5.25 12.64
CA PHE A 102 2.77 4.91 12.76
C PHE A 102 3.47 4.98 11.39
N ALA A 103 2.90 4.37 10.37
CA ALA A 103 3.50 4.40 9.04
C ALA A 103 3.58 5.84 8.48
N THR A 104 2.55 6.65 8.69
CA THR A 104 2.55 8.06 8.31
C THR A 104 3.60 8.86 9.10
N SER A 105 3.84 8.53 10.37
CA SER A 105 4.93 9.14 11.14
C SER A 105 6.30 8.84 10.54
N PHE A 106 6.53 7.61 10.05
CA PHE A 106 7.75 7.27 9.31
C PHE A 106 7.85 8.04 7.98
N ALA A 107 6.72 8.17 7.26
CA ALA A 107 6.65 8.96 6.02
C ALA A 107 6.98 10.44 6.25
N ILE A 108 6.47 11.05 7.34
CA ILE A 108 6.76 12.43 7.75
C ILE A 108 8.23 12.59 8.15
N ALA A 109 8.80 11.59 8.82
CA ALA A 109 10.20 11.60 9.22
C ALA A 109 11.19 11.31 8.06
N GLY A 110 10.69 11.00 6.84
CA GLY A 110 11.52 10.61 5.70
C GLY A 110 12.23 9.26 5.89
N ILE A 111 11.68 8.36 6.72
CA ILE A 111 12.31 7.09 7.09
C ILE A 111 11.55 5.93 6.44
N PRO A 112 12.13 5.22 5.46
CA PRO A 112 11.52 4.03 4.89
C PRO A 112 11.49 2.86 5.89
N LEU A 113 10.56 1.93 5.71
CA LEU A 113 10.44 0.73 6.55
C LEU A 113 11.27 -0.40 5.93
N THR A 114 12.53 -0.50 6.31
CA THR A 114 13.49 -1.44 5.71
C THR A 114 14.06 -2.46 6.69
N ALA A 115 13.78 -2.33 7.99
CA ALA A 115 14.34 -3.20 9.03
C ALA A 115 13.70 -4.61 9.01
N PRO A 116 14.45 -5.69 8.84
CA PRO A 116 13.91 -7.05 8.82
C PRO A 116 13.73 -7.56 10.26
N ILE A 117 12.70 -7.10 10.96
CA ILE A 117 12.50 -7.35 12.40
C ILE A 117 11.38 -8.35 12.71
N MET A 118 10.55 -8.70 11.72
CA MET A 118 9.38 -9.52 11.91
C MET A 118 9.19 -10.46 10.72
N PRO A 119 9.01 -11.78 10.94
CA PRO A 119 8.90 -12.75 9.84
C PRO A 119 7.79 -12.42 8.86
N GLU A 120 6.60 -12.06 9.37
CA GLU A 120 5.42 -11.74 8.57
C GLU A 120 5.66 -10.52 7.66
N ALA A 121 6.31 -9.47 8.18
CA ALA A 121 6.64 -8.29 7.39
C ALA A 121 7.66 -8.62 6.29
N VAL A 122 8.69 -9.42 6.61
CA VAL A 122 9.71 -9.87 5.62
C VAL A 122 9.06 -10.73 4.54
N ILE A 123 8.13 -11.62 4.90
CA ILE A 123 7.46 -12.53 3.96
C ILE A 123 6.44 -11.80 3.10
N SER A 124 5.62 -10.92 3.68
CA SER A 124 4.48 -10.30 2.98
C SER A 124 4.86 -9.04 2.19
N LEU A 125 5.64 -8.16 2.78
CA LEU A 125 5.98 -6.83 2.26
C LEU A 125 7.43 -6.74 1.75
N GLY A 126 8.34 -7.39 2.46
CA GLY A 126 9.77 -7.11 2.34
C GLY A 126 10.11 -5.75 2.95
N CYS A 127 10.76 -4.88 2.18
CA CYS A 127 10.90 -3.48 2.56
C CYS A 127 9.78 -2.63 1.95
N VAL A 128 9.41 -1.55 2.65
CA VAL A 128 8.48 -0.54 2.15
C VAL A 128 9.26 0.75 1.93
N PRO A 129 9.48 1.14 0.65
CA PRO A 129 10.19 2.37 0.32
C PRO A 129 9.34 3.60 0.61
N ILE A 130 9.96 4.77 0.49
CA ILE A 130 9.27 6.05 0.55
C ILE A 130 9.38 6.73 -0.82
N ALA A 131 8.25 7.18 -1.36
CA ALA A 131 8.18 8.01 -2.54
C ALA A 131 8.30 9.48 -2.14
N ASP A 132 8.98 10.27 -2.95
CA ASP A 132 9.12 11.70 -2.74
C ASP A 132 7.77 12.39 -2.63
N TYR A 133 7.73 13.52 -1.92
CA TYR A 133 6.51 14.31 -1.78
C TYR A 133 5.91 14.66 -3.13
N GLY A 134 4.61 14.53 -3.23
CA GLY A 134 3.79 14.98 -4.33
C GLY A 134 2.53 15.66 -3.82
N THR A 135 2.13 16.76 -4.46
CA THR A 135 0.91 17.48 -4.13
C THR A 135 -0.32 16.62 -4.40
N PRO A 136 -1.18 16.37 -3.40
CA PRO A 136 -2.40 15.58 -3.58
C PRO A 136 -3.26 16.07 -4.76
N SER A 137 -3.93 15.12 -5.43
CA SER A 137 -4.78 15.38 -6.60
C SER A 137 -4.05 15.80 -7.90
N THR A 138 -2.72 15.93 -7.88
CA THR A 138 -1.89 16.19 -9.07
C THR A 138 -1.37 14.88 -9.68
N MET A 139 -0.51 14.99 -10.70
CA MET A 139 0.20 13.84 -11.26
C MET A 139 1.54 13.55 -10.56
N GLU A 140 1.97 14.41 -9.62
CA GLU A 140 3.25 14.24 -8.92
C GLU A 140 3.30 12.92 -8.13
N ILE A 141 2.23 12.59 -7.38
CA ILE A 141 2.19 11.32 -6.63
C ILE A 141 2.22 10.12 -7.58
N PRO A 142 1.35 10.01 -8.62
CA PRO A 142 1.45 8.97 -9.63
C PRO A 142 2.85 8.78 -10.22
N ASP A 143 3.53 9.88 -10.54
CA ASP A 143 4.87 9.85 -11.15
C ASP A 143 5.93 9.39 -10.14
N ASN A 144 5.87 9.86 -8.89
CA ASN A 144 6.83 9.51 -7.84
C ASN A 144 6.72 8.06 -7.37
N ILE A 145 5.54 7.44 -7.43
CA ILE A 145 5.38 6.02 -7.06
C ILE A 145 5.76 5.05 -8.18
N GLU A 146 5.78 5.49 -9.44
CA GLU A 146 5.94 4.59 -10.60
C GLU A 146 7.19 3.72 -10.52
N MET A 147 8.31 4.28 -10.05
CA MET A 147 9.58 3.57 -9.94
C MET A 147 9.55 2.37 -8.98
N PHE A 148 8.62 2.34 -8.03
CA PHE A 148 8.50 1.27 -7.03
C PHE A 148 7.57 0.14 -7.47
N LEU A 149 6.65 0.40 -8.40
CA LEU A 149 5.62 -0.55 -8.84
C LEU A 149 6.17 -1.89 -9.36
N PRO A 150 7.32 -1.95 -10.06
CA PRO A 150 7.84 -3.23 -10.55
C PRO A 150 8.25 -4.22 -9.45
N CYS A 151 8.56 -3.72 -8.24
CA CYS A 151 9.24 -4.50 -7.21
C CYS A 151 8.49 -4.58 -5.87
N HIS A 152 7.53 -3.69 -5.63
CA HIS A 152 6.89 -3.54 -4.33
C HIS A 152 5.37 -3.64 -4.46
N ASP A 153 4.72 -3.96 -3.37
CA ASP A 153 3.26 -3.98 -3.24
C ASP A 153 2.73 -2.99 -2.20
N ALA A 154 3.63 -2.17 -1.66
CA ALA A 154 3.32 -1.03 -0.80
C ALA A 154 4.41 0.03 -0.88
N VAL A 155 4.06 1.28 -0.59
CA VAL A 155 4.97 2.43 -0.55
C VAL A 155 4.47 3.45 0.48
N LEU A 156 5.40 4.09 1.19
CA LEU A 156 5.12 5.29 1.97
C LEU A 156 5.11 6.50 1.03
N LEU A 157 4.23 7.45 1.29
CA LEU A 157 4.16 8.73 0.58
C LEU A 157 4.69 9.83 1.53
N GLU A 158 5.80 10.47 1.20
CA GLU A 158 6.45 11.47 2.05
C GLU A 158 5.46 12.56 2.45
N ASN A 159 5.41 12.89 3.76
CA ASN A 159 4.49 13.87 4.36
C ASN A 159 3.00 13.64 4.07
N HIS A 160 2.58 12.41 3.72
CA HIS A 160 1.20 12.16 3.32
C HIS A 160 0.62 10.91 4.02
N GLY A 161 1.09 9.72 3.69
CA GLY A 161 0.52 8.49 4.19
C GLY A 161 1.15 7.24 3.58
N ALA A 162 0.34 6.21 3.32
CA ALA A 162 0.77 4.96 2.72
C ALA A 162 -0.18 4.49 1.61
N LEU A 163 0.37 3.77 0.64
CA LEU A 163 -0.36 3.15 -0.45
C LEU A 163 0.00 1.67 -0.50
N SER A 164 -0.99 0.80 -0.63
CA SER A 164 -0.81 -0.64 -0.83
C SER A 164 -1.72 -1.17 -1.93
N TRP A 165 -1.33 -2.29 -2.55
CA TRP A 165 -2.10 -2.87 -3.64
C TRP A 165 -2.01 -4.39 -3.65
N GLY A 166 -2.96 -5.04 -4.33
CA GLY A 166 -3.05 -6.49 -4.38
C GLY A 166 -3.99 -7.00 -5.47
N GLN A 167 -4.01 -8.33 -5.60
CA GLN A 167 -4.89 -9.03 -6.54
C GLN A 167 -6.39 -8.88 -6.21
N ASP A 168 -6.73 -8.47 -5.00
CA ASP A 168 -8.08 -8.19 -4.51
C ASP A 168 -8.04 -7.19 -3.34
N LEU A 169 -9.20 -6.67 -2.96
CA LEU A 169 -9.31 -5.63 -1.94
C LEU A 169 -8.86 -6.10 -0.56
N LEU A 170 -9.14 -7.33 -0.20
CA LEU A 170 -8.73 -7.88 1.10
C LEU A 170 -7.21 -8.02 1.18
N THR A 171 -6.59 -8.50 0.12
CA THR A 171 -5.13 -8.60 0.00
C THR A 171 -4.46 -7.23 0.09
N ALA A 172 -4.98 -6.21 -0.62
CA ALA A 172 -4.48 -4.85 -0.54
C ALA A 172 -4.62 -4.26 0.87
N TYR A 173 -5.79 -4.46 1.50
CA TYR A 173 -6.04 -4.03 2.89
C TYR A 173 -5.12 -4.72 3.89
N HIS A 174 -4.94 -6.04 3.82
CA HIS A 174 -4.06 -6.77 4.72
C HIS A 174 -2.59 -6.29 4.63
N LYS A 175 -2.14 -5.87 3.44
CA LYS A 175 -0.81 -5.27 3.29
C LYS A 175 -0.74 -3.91 4.01
N MET A 176 -1.78 -3.08 3.93
CA MET A 176 -1.86 -1.82 4.66
C MET A 176 -1.86 -2.05 6.18
N GLU A 177 -2.64 -3.01 6.65
CA GLU A 177 -2.70 -3.40 8.07
C GLU A 177 -1.35 -3.93 8.58
N SER A 178 -0.70 -4.79 7.79
CA SER A 178 0.64 -5.34 8.12
C SER A 178 1.71 -4.25 8.11
N LEU A 179 1.61 -3.29 7.19
CA LEU A 179 2.52 -2.15 7.10
C LEU A 179 2.42 -1.26 8.35
N GLU A 180 1.21 -0.93 8.79
CA GLU A 180 1.00 -0.14 10.01
C GLU A 180 1.51 -0.89 11.25
N PHE A 181 1.17 -2.17 11.39
CA PHE A 181 1.63 -2.97 12.53
C PHE A 181 3.15 -3.10 12.57
N TYR A 182 3.78 -3.29 11.42
CA TYR A 182 5.24 -3.30 11.31
C TYR A 182 5.87 -1.95 11.72
N ALA A 183 5.31 -0.84 11.25
CA ALA A 183 5.77 0.50 11.61
C ALA A 183 5.64 0.74 13.14
N GLU A 184 4.50 0.36 13.73
CA GLU A 184 4.25 0.44 15.17
C GLU A 184 5.29 -0.33 15.98
N LEU A 185 5.55 -1.60 15.60
CA LEU A 185 6.54 -2.43 16.29
C LEU A 185 7.96 -1.88 16.16
N LEU A 186 8.33 -1.40 14.96
CA LEU A 186 9.64 -0.78 14.74
C LEU A 186 9.81 0.48 15.60
N TYR A 187 8.79 1.33 15.66
CA TYR A 187 8.80 2.52 16.52
C TYR A 187 8.96 2.14 18.00
N LYS A 188 8.14 1.21 18.51
CA LYS A 188 8.20 0.75 19.90
C LYS A 188 9.56 0.12 20.24
N ALA A 189 10.11 -0.70 19.33
CA ALA A 189 11.44 -1.29 19.54
C ALA A 189 12.54 -0.22 19.60
N LYS A 190 12.46 0.83 18.78
CA LYS A 190 13.39 1.97 18.86
C LYS A 190 13.32 2.69 20.21
N MET A 191 12.13 2.88 20.76
CA MET A 191 11.94 3.47 22.10
C MET A 191 12.49 2.59 23.23
N LEU A 192 12.61 1.28 23.01
CA LEU A 192 13.20 0.33 23.94
C LEU A 192 14.75 0.21 23.81
N GLY A 193 15.36 1.04 22.98
CA GLY A 193 16.81 1.06 22.79
C GLY A 193 17.30 0.49 21.47
N GLY A 194 16.41 0.11 20.57
CA GLY A 194 16.71 -0.33 19.22
C GLY A 194 16.02 -1.66 18.84
N ALA A 195 15.89 -1.88 17.54
CA ALA A 195 15.35 -3.13 17.02
C ALA A 195 16.49 -4.08 16.63
N LYS A 196 16.37 -5.36 17.00
CA LYS A 196 17.31 -6.40 16.59
C LYS A 196 16.77 -7.07 15.33
N GLY A 197 17.35 -6.71 14.18
CA GLY A 197 16.98 -7.30 12.88
C GLY A 197 17.48 -8.73 12.70
N PHE A 198 16.86 -9.45 11.76
CA PHE A 198 17.32 -10.77 11.33
C PHE A 198 18.68 -10.68 10.62
N ASN A 199 19.51 -11.70 10.80
CA ASN A 199 20.72 -11.86 10.02
C ASN A 199 20.36 -12.33 8.58
N LYS A 200 21.35 -12.26 7.68
CA LYS A 200 21.18 -12.61 6.26
C LYS A 200 20.64 -14.02 6.06
N GLU A 201 21.12 -15.00 6.81
CA GLU A 201 20.71 -16.40 6.70
C GLU A 201 19.21 -16.55 7.02
N ASN A 202 18.73 -15.94 8.09
CA ASN A 202 17.32 -15.96 8.46
C ASN A 202 16.44 -15.25 7.42
N ILE A 203 16.89 -14.14 6.84
CA ILE A 203 16.18 -13.42 5.78
C ILE A 203 16.03 -14.32 4.54
N GLU A 204 17.10 -15.00 4.12
CA GLU A 204 17.04 -15.92 2.97
C GLU A 204 16.10 -17.11 3.22
N ARG A 205 16.06 -17.63 4.45
CA ARG A 205 15.08 -18.66 4.85
C ARG A 205 13.64 -18.16 4.74
N LEU A 206 13.35 -16.94 5.20
CA LEU A 206 12.02 -16.33 5.10
C LEU A 206 11.61 -16.08 3.63
N TYR A 207 12.54 -15.68 2.78
CA TYR A 207 12.28 -15.59 1.33
C TYR A 207 12.00 -16.98 0.71
N GLY A 208 12.67 -18.04 1.20
CA GLY A 208 12.36 -19.41 0.82
C GLY A 208 10.93 -19.82 1.18
N ILE A 209 10.49 -19.46 2.40
CA ILE A 209 9.11 -19.69 2.87
C ILE A 209 8.10 -18.95 1.98
N ARG A 210 8.33 -17.67 1.66
CA ARG A 210 7.46 -16.92 0.73
C ARG A 210 7.26 -17.67 -0.59
N LYS A 211 8.36 -18.17 -1.19
CA LYS A 211 8.28 -18.93 -2.44
C LYS A 211 7.48 -20.22 -2.30
N GLN A 212 7.68 -20.98 -1.21
CA GLN A 212 6.94 -22.21 -0.93
C GLN A 212 5.44 -21.96 -0.76
N MET A 213 5.08 -20.84 -0.14
CA MET A 213 3.69 -20.43 0.08
C MET A 213 3.03 -19.86 -1.19
N ASN A 214 3.78 -19.64 -2.28
CA ASN A 214 3.29 -19.03 -3.52
C ASN A 214 2.54 -17.72 -3.28
N ILE A 215 3.05 -16.86 -2.37
CA ILE A 215 2.40 -15.61 -2.04
C ILE A 215 2.38 -14.69 -3.28
N PRO A 216 1.19 -14.26 -3.74
CA PRO A 216 1.08 -13.46 -4.96
C PRO A 216 1.63 -12.05 -4.78
N GLY A 217 1.85 -11.37 -5.91
CA GLY A 217 2.32 -10.00 -5.97
C GLY A 217 3.84 -9.89 -6.14
N LYS A 218 4.33 -8.66 -6.15
CA LYS A 218 5.77 -8.37 -6.27
C LYS A 218 6.41 -8.27 -4.90
N HIS A 219 7.68 -8.62 -4.86
CA HIS A 219 8.46 -8.54 -3.63
C HIS A 219 9.89 -8.11 -3.96
N PRO A 220 10.49 -7.19 -3.18
CA PRO A 220 11.84 -6.70 -3.47
C PRO A 220 12.89 -7.82 -3.54
N ALA A 221 12.71 -8.92 -2.82
CA ALA A 221 13.60 -10.09 -2.90
C ALA A 221 13.60 -10.77 -4.28
N ASP A 222 12.46 -10.81 -4.97
CA ASP A 222 12.32 -11.50 -6.25
C ASP A 222 13.03 -10.74 -7.38
N VAL A 223 13.10 -9.42 -7.29
CA VAL A 223 13.68 -8.55 -8.33
C VAL A 223 15.17 -8.31 -8.07
N CYS A 224 15.59 -8.14 -6.83
CA CYS A 224 17.00 -7.94 -6.48
C CYS A 224 17.87 -9.13 -6.91
N ILE A 225 17.34 -10.34 -6.86
CA ILE A 225 18.01 -11.56 -7.37
C ILE A 225 18.20 -11.47 -8.88
N LYS A 226 17.27 -10.86 -9.62
CA LYS A 226 17.30 -10.79 -11.09
C LYS A 226 18.16 -9.65 -11.63
N CYS A 227 18.20 -8.50 -10.96
CA CYS A 227 18.93 -7.34 -11.48
C CYS A 227 20.40 -7.25 -11.04
N GLY A 228 20.84 -8.06 -10.07
CA GLY A 228 22.24 -8.10 -9.60
C GLY A 228 22.80 -6.78 -9.04
N LYS A 229 21.98 -5.74 -8.95
CA LYS A 229 22.41 -4.41 -8.53
C LYS A 229 22.29 -4.27 -7.01
N LEU A 230 23.41 -4.31 -6.32
CA LEU A 230 23.52 -4.07 -4.87
C LEU A 230 23.08 -2.65 -4.44
N ASN A 231 23.00 -1.70 -5.37
CA ASN A 231 22.67 -0.28 -5.14
C ASN A 231 21.46 0.18 -5.96
N CYS A 232 20.45 -0.64 -6.11
CA CYS A 232 19.21 -0.19 -6.69
C CYS A 232 18.47 0.67 -5.64
N HIS A 233 18.20 1.94 -5.92
CA HIS A 233 17.39 2.81 -5.05
C HIS A 233 16.03 2.18 -4.71
N ASN A 234 15.53 1.31 -5.59
CA ASN A 234 14.28 0.57 -5.43
C ASN A 234 14.41 -0.65 -4.49
N CYS A 235 15.61 -1.03 -4.06
CA CYS A 235 15.91 -2.24 -3.30
C CYS A 235 16.61 -1.95 -1.95
N ASN A 236 16.37 -0.81 -1.34
CA ASN A 236 16.98 -0.41 -0.06
C ASN A 236 16.81 -1.44 1.09
N GLY A 237 15.91 -2.42 0.95
CA GLY A 237 15.70 -3.46 1.94
C GLY A 237 16.89 -4.39 2.18
N ARG A 238 17.75 -4.65 1.18
CA ARG A 238 18.97 -5.46 1.38
C ARG A 238 20.11 -4.65 1.99
N ILE A 239 20.23 -3.37 1.62
CA ILE A 239 21.29 -2.48 2.14
C ILE A 239 21.03 -2.16 3.62
N ALA A 240 19.76 -2.02 4.02
CA ALA A 240 19.42 -1.76 5.42
C ALA A 240 19.78 -2.92 6.35
N ALA A 241 19.74 -4.17 5.88
CA ALA A 241 20.16 -5.33 6.67
C ALA A 241 21.66 -5.30 7.01
N GLU A 242 22.49 -4.75 6.13
CA GLU A 242 23.95 -4.61 6.36
C GLU A 242 24.30 -3.38 7.23
N ASN A 243 23.50 -2.30 7.15
CA ASN A 243 23.75 -1.06 7.90
C ASN A 243 22.99 -0.97 9.23
N TYR A 244 22.04 -1.85 9.48
CA TYR A 244 21.21 -1.81 10.70
C TYR A 244 21.93 -2.31 11.95
N ASN A 245 23.02 -3.04 11.77
CA ASN A 245 23.89 -3.57 12.84
C ASN A 245 25.14 -2.71 13.08
N LYS A 246 25.23 -1.52 12.49
CA LYS A 246 26.23 -0.49 12.79
C LYS A 246 25.60 0.67 13.55
#